data_293bb9bcf071181b3e2d067936e5afc3
#
_entry.id   293bb9bcf071181b3e2d067936e5afc3
#
_cell.length_a   1.000
_cell.length_b   1.000
_cell.length_c   1.000
_cell.angle_alpha   90.00
_cell.angle_beta   90.00
_cell.angle_gamma   90.00
#
_symmetry.space_group_name_H-M   'P 1'
#
loop_
_entity.id
_entity.type
_entity.pdbx_description
1 polymer ?
#
loop_
_entity_poly.entity_id
_entity_poly.type
_entity_poly.pdbx_seq_one_letter_code
_entity_poly.pdbx_strand_id
1 'polypeptide(L)'
;MKSWGRALLLSLAMAPSVAMSAESSPPAAPKASVYGHRGASALLPEHTLAAYAQAIADGADYIEPDLVMTKDGVMVARHENEIGGTTDVAEHKEFAKRKTRKVIDGQTVEGWFTEDFTLAELKTLYARERLPEFRSTAYDGQFRIASLDEILAFLVQQAGRANRGIGLVPEIKHPTYFQSIGLPMEDTLLAALRGNAYTNVGPVTIQSFETANLRYLRGRIPRGSNIRLLQLLWKGDTQPADIAKAGGALTYAQMMTPAGLKDIAAYADGIGPELRSIIPLDANGALGTPTALVGDAHAVGLMVIPYTFRPENHFQASNVRKGAANARNAEGSIAEMRAYLATGIDAFFTDDPALGRQAVDGTGAAANAAN
;
A
#
# COMPACT_ATOMS: atom_id res chain seq x y z
N MET A 1 -42.18 54.12 -77.29
CA MET A 1 -42.51 52.68 -77.32
C MET A 1 -41.81 52.07 -76.12
N LYS A 2 -42.59 51.59 -75.16
CA LYS A 2 -42.15 51.21 -73.79
C LYS A 2 -41.83 49.72 -73.77
N SER A 3 -40.62 49.32 -73.38
CA SER A 3 -40.24 47.92 -73.11
C SER A 3 -40.14 47.68 -71.60
N TRP A 4 -40.88 46.72 -71.10
CA TRP A 4 -40.92 46.32 -69.72
C TRP A 4 -39.90 45.19 -69.49
N GLY A 5 -38.88 45.44 -68.61
CA GLY A 5 -38.00 44.41 -68.14
C GLY A 5 -38.59 43.69 -66.95
N ARG A 6 -38.72 42.36 -67.02
CA ARG A 6 -39.09 41.50 -65.85
C ARG A 6 -37.86 41.22 -65.00
N ALA A 7 -37.92 41.62 -63.70
CA ALA A 7 -36.96 41.24 -62.72
C ALA A 7 -37.33 39.84 -62.19
N LEU A 8 -36.35 38.92 -62.25
CA LEU A 8 -36.45 37.57 -61.69
C LEU A 8 -35.90 37.62 -60.23
N LEU A 9 -36.76 37.42 -59.26
CA LEU A 9 -36.36 37.28 -57.84
C LEU A 9 -35.95 35.84 -57.59
N LEU A 10 -34.66 35.61 -57.36
CA LEU A 10 -34.12 34.33 -56.82
C LEU A 10 -34.29 34.34 -55.30
N SER A 11 -35.18 33.51 -54.80
CA SER A 11 -35.31 33.24 -53.37
C SER A 11 -34.29 32.16 -52.95
N LEU A 12 -33.28 32.59 -52.18
CA LEU A 12 -32.27 31.70 -51.56
C LEU A 12 -32.91 31.06 -50.31
N ALA A 13 -33.24 29.79 -50.35
CA ALA A 13 -33.67 29.00 -49.21
C ALA A 13 -32.45 28.66 -48.34
N MET A 14 -32.33 29.27 -47.20
CA MET A 14 -31.38 28.88 -46.12
C MET A 14 -31.92 27.64 -45.43
N ALA A 15 -31.22 26.47 -45.58
CA ALA A 15 -31.45 25.29 -44.78
C ALA A 15 -30.85 25.50 -43.36
N PRO A 16 -31.53 25.13 -42.28
CA PRO A 16 -30.98 25.23 -40.96
C PRO A 16 -29.90 24.16 -40.77
N SER A 17 -28.65 24.60 -40.48
CA SER A 17 -27.56 23.73 -40.02
C SER A 17 -27.89 23.26 -38.61
N VAL A 18 -28.26 22.00 -38.47
CA VAL A 18 -28.33 21.34 -37.16
C VAL A 18 -26.89 21.12 -36.68
N ALA A 19 -26.43 21.95 -35.78
CA ALA A 19 -25.18 21.71 -35.04
C ALA A 19 -25.39 20.49 -34.11
N MET A 20 -24.84 19.33 -34.49
CA MET A 20 -24.68 18.21 -33.58
C MET A 20 -23.71 18.63 -32.49
N SER A 21 -24.23 18.88 -31.27
CA SER A 21 -23.42 18.98 -30.07
C SER A 21 -22.72 17.65 -29.85
N ALA A 22 -21.39 17.63 -30.00
CA ALA A 22 -20.58 16.51 -29.59
C ALA A 22 -20.77 16.37 -28.07
N GLU A 23 -21.49 15.33 -27.63
CA GLU A 23 -21.51 14.96 -26.19
C GLU A 23 -20.07 14.65 -25.80
N SER A 24 -19.49 15.51 -24.97
CA SER A 24 -18.19 15.23 -24.34
C SER A 24 -18.35 13.98 -23.49
N SER A 25 -17.65 12.90 -23.85
CA SER A 25 -17.58 11.71 -23.01
C SER A 25 -17.22 12.13 -21.59
N PRO A 26 -17.85 11.58 -20.54
CA PRO A 26 -17.48 11.87 -19.18
C PRO A 26 -15.98 11.58 -18.97
N PRO A 27 -15.26 12.37 -18.15
CA PRO A 27 -13.86 12.13 -17.88
C PRO A 27 -13.68 10.68 -17.38
N ALA A 28 -12.69 9.99 -17.94
CA ALA A 28 -12.38 8.62 -17.50
C ALA A 28 -12.16 8.61 -15.99
N ALA A 29 -12.72 7.62 -15.30
CA ALA A 29 -12.49 7.45 -13.87
C ALA A 29 -10.98 7.41 -13.58
N PRO A 30 -10.51 8.01 -12.48
CA PRO A 30 -9.10 7.97 -12.13
C PRO A 30 -8.61 6.53 -12.03
N LYS A 31 -7.44 6.25 -12.62
CA LYS A 31 -6.84 4.92 -12.54
C LYS A 31 -6.44 4.61 -11.11
N ALA A 32 -6.58 3.35 -10.69
CA ALA A 32 -6.12 2.89 -9.39
C ALA A 32 -4.60 3.09 -9.22
N SER A 33 -4.18 3.48 -8.02
CA SER A 33 -2.76 3.65 -7.70
C SER A 33 -2.09 2.33 -7.35
N VAL A 34 -0.80 2.20 -7.69
CA VAL A 34 0.04 1.04 -7.39
C VAL A 34 0.93 1.36 -6.20
N TYR A 35 0.78 0.60 -5.11
CA TYR A 35 1.58 0.73 -3.89
C TYR A 35 2.64 -0.38 -3.85
N GLY A 36 3.92 0.00 -3.86
CA GLY A 36 5.04 -0.94 -3.75
C GLY A 36 5.18 -1.43 -2.31
N HIS A 37 4.58 -2.59 -2.00
CA HIS A 37 4.53 -3.20 -0.67
C HIS A 37 5.92 -3.59 -0.19
N ARG A 38 6.43 -2.87 0.81
CA ARG A 38 7.81 -2.99 1.32
C ARG A 38 8.88 -2.72 0.24
N GLY A 39 8.51 -1.97 -0.80
CA GLY A 39 9.26 -1.79 -2.04
C GLY A 39 8.87 -2.79 -3.13
N ALA A 40 9.80 -3.14 -4.03
CA ALA A 40 9.67 -4.25 -4.97
C ALA A 40 10.12 -5.56 -4.30
N SER A 41 9.40 -5.98 -3.25
CA SER A 41 9.81 -7.05 -2.35
C SER A 41 9.80 -8.44 -2.97
N ALA A 42 9.17 -8.62 -4.15
CA ALA A 42 9.31 -9.85 -4.93
C ALA A 42 10.68 -9.99 -5.62
N LEU A 43 11.47 -8.91 -5.69
CA LEU A 43 12.72 -8.85 -6.45
C LEU A 43 13.94 -8.59 -5.57
N LEU A 44 13.78 -7.89 -4.46
CA LEU A 44 14.85 -7.42 -3.56
C LEU A 44 14.41 -7.55 -2.10
N PRO A 45 15.33 -7.74 -1.14
CA PRO A 45 15.00 -7.82 0.26
C PRO A 45 14.13 -6.62 0.71
N GLU A 46 13.02 -6.95 1.35
CA GLU A 46 12.00 -5.97 1.76
C GLU A 46 12.57 -4.84 2.63
N HIS A 47 11.93 -3.66 2.56
CA HIS A 47 12.26 -2.50 3.40
C HIS A 47 13.69 -1.99 3.25
N THR A 48 14.33 -2.22 2.10
CA THR A 48 15.62 -1.63 1.76
C THR A 48 15.42 -0.44 0.81
N LEU A 49 16.35 0.52 0.83
CA LEU A 49 16.30 1.64 -0.11
C LEU A 49 16.40 1.16 -1.57
N ALA A 50 17.07 0.02 -1.81
CA ALA A 50 17.15 -0.61 -3.13
C ALA A 50 15.78 -1.14 -3.58
N ALA A 51 15.02 -1.81 -2.69
CA ALA A 51 13.68 -2.28 -3.00
C ALA A 51 12.71 -1.11 -3.28
N TYR A 52 12.83 0.01 -2.56
CA TYR A 52 12.05 1.22 -2.84
C TYR A 52 12.46 1.86 -4.17
N ALA A 53 13.77 1.92 -4.49
CA ALA A 53 14.24 2.43 -5.77
C ALA A 53 13.69 1.62 -6.94
N GLN A 54 13.73 0.30 -6.84
CA GLN A 54 13.17 -0.61 -7.84
C GLN A 54 11.66 -0.41 -7.98
N ALA A 55 10.91 -0.31 -6.88
CA ALA A 55 9.47 -0.06 -6.93
C ALA A 55 9.12 1.24 -7.69
N ILE A 56 9.87 2.31 -7.44
CA ILE A 56 9.69 3.60 -8.13
C ILE A 56 10.02 3.48 -9.63
N ALA A 57 11.11 2.78 -9.98
CA ALA A 57 11.50 2.53 -11.36
C ALA A 57 10.46 1.68 -12.10
N ASP A 58 9.83 0.73 -11.42
CA ASP A 58 8.76 -0.14 -11.91
C ASP A 58 7.39 0.56 -11.99
N GLY A 59 7.32 1.85 -11.63
CA GLY A 59 6.12 2.66 -11.79
C GLY A 59 5.16 2.65 -10.60
N ALA A 60 5.61 2.25 -9.40
CA ALA A 60 4.81 2.43 -8.18
C ALA A 60 4.50 3.92 -7.96
N ASP A 61 3.25 4.22 -7.61
CA ASP A 61 2.81 5.58 -7.25
C ASP A 61 3.19 5.92 -5.81
N TYR A 62 3.27 4.90 -4.95
CA TYR A 62 3.64 5.02 -3.52
C TYR A 62 4.66 3.95 -3.16
N ILE A 63 5.56 4.29 -2.21
CA ILE A 63 6.39 3.32 -1.48
C ILE A 63 5.84 3.14 -0.08
N GLU A 64 5.95 1.91 0.43
CA GLU A 64 5.35 1.54 1.71
C GLU A 64 6.42 1.00 2.66
N PRO A 65 6.77 1.76 3.72
CA PRO A 65 7.57 1.29 4.85
C PRO A 65 6.71 0.89 6.04
N ASP A 66 6.90 -0.32 6.56
CA ASP A 66 6.49 -0.71 7.91
C ASP A 66 7.48 -0.17 8.93
N LEU A 67 7.01 0.50 9.98
CA LEU A 67 7.85 1.18 10.95
C LEU A 67 7.77 0.53 12.32
N VAL A 68 8.94 0.30 12.92
CA VAL A 68 9.14 -0.16 14.29
C VAL A 68 10.20 0.72 14.97
N MET A 69 10.28 0.66 16.33
CA MET A 69 11.19 1.50 17.09
C MET A 69 12.48 0.79 17.47
N THR A 70 13.57 1.52 17.48
CA THR A 70 14.83 1.12 18.12
C THR A 70 14.83 1.46 19.61
N LYS A 71 15.81 0.93 20.37
CA LYS A 71 16.03 1.22 21.78
C LYS A 71 16.23 2.72 22.07
N ASP A 72 16.86 3.43 21.17
CA ASP A 72 17.15 4.87 21.25
C ASP A 72 16.08 5.74 20.61
N GLY A 73 14.88 5.17 20.31
CA GLY A 73 13.70 5.92 19.89
C GLY A 73 13.71 6.36 18.42
N VAL A 74 14.45 5.67 17.55
CA VAL A 74 14.49 5.94 16.13
C VAL A 74 13.58 4.95 15.37
N MET A 75 12.80 5.42 14.41
CA MET A 75 11.99 4.57 13.53
C MET A 75 12.85 3.94 12.45
N VAL A 76 12.73 2.62 12.28
CA VAL A 76 13.36 1.85 11.21
C VAL A 76 12.33 1.04 10.46
N ALA A 77 12.61 0.76 9.20
CA ALA A 77 11.69 0.00 8.34
C ALA A 77 11.89 -1.50 8.50
N ARG A 78 10.98 -2.16 9.21
CA ARG A 78 10.83 -3.63 9.35
C ARG A 78 9.38 -4.00 9.56
N HIS A 79 8.94 -5.12 8.95
CA HIS A 79 7.55 -5.57 9.08
C HIS A 79 7.22 -6.01 10.50
N GLU A 80 8.10 -6.75 11.15
CA GLU A 80 8.04 -7.07 12.57
C GLU A 80 9.19 -6.38 13.31
N ASN A 81 9.03 -6.16 14.60
CA ASN A 81 10.13 -5.79 15.48
C ASN A 81 11.08 -6.95 15.75
N GLU A 82 10.67 -8.21 15.53
CA GLU A 82 11.56 -9.39 15.51
C GLU A 82 12.32 -9.42 14.16
N ILE A 83 13.67 -9.44 14.22
CA ILE A 83 14.53 -9.27 13.04
C ILE A 83 15.36 -10.50 12.66
N GLY A 84 15.19 -11.62 13.35
CA GLY A 84 15.98 -12.84 13.10
C GLY A 84 15.74 -13.46 11.72
N GLY A 85 14.50 -13.39 11.23
CA GLY A 85 14.13 -13.96 9.93
C GLY A 85 14.41 -13.06 8.72
N THR A 86 14.70 -11.77 8.93
CA THR A 86 14.87 -10.79 7.84
C THR A 86 16.19 -10.03 7.87
N THR A 87 17.11 -10.46 8.77
CA THR A 87 18.48 -9.92 8.88
C THR A 87 19.49 -11.03 9.20
N ASP A 88 20.76 -10.67 9.15
CA ASP A 88 21.87 -11.55 9.53
C ASP A 88 22.20 -11.51 11.03
N VAL A 89 21.34 -10.97 11.89
CA VAL A 89 21.58 -10.79 13.35
C VAL A 89 22.00 -12.08 14.04
N ALA A 90 21.51 -13.24 13.62
CA ALA A 90 21.88 -14.53 14.19
C ALA A 90 23.36 -14.92 13.97
N GLU A 91 24.04 -14.31 12.98
CA GLU A 91 25.45 -14.52 12.68
C GLU A 91 26.38 -13.62 13.52
N HIS A 92 25.83 -12.60 14.17
CA HIS A 92 26.53 -11.63 15.00
C HIS A 92 26.69 -12.17 16.41
N LYS A 93 27.87 -12.71 16.73
CA LYS A 93 28.17 -13.33 18.05
C LYS A 93 28.00 -12.36 19.21
N GLU A 94 28.27 -11.07 18.99
CA GLU A 94 28.09 -9.99 19.97
C GLU A 94 26.62 -9.79 20.36
N PHE A 95 25.69 -10.17 19.51
CA PHE A 95 24.25 -10.05 19.76
C PHE A 95 23.59 -11.37 20.20
N ALA A 96 24.34 -12.48 20.26
CA ALA A 96 23.77 -13.78 20.60
C ALA A 96 23.01 -13.80 21.94
N LYS A 97 23.52 -13.08 22.96
CA LYS A 97 22.89 -12.99 24.30
C LYS A 97 21.64 -12.12 24.35
N ARG A 98 21.31 -11.36 23.28
CA ARG A 98 20.10 -10.53 23.21
C ARG A 98 18.87 -11.31 22.70
N LYS A 99 19.06 -12.55 22.20
CA LYS A 99 17.94 -13.39 21.85
C LYS A 99 17.07 -13.63 23.09
N THR A 100 15.77 -13.31 22.98
CA THR A 100 14.85 -13.34 24.13
C THR A 100 13.44 -13.69 23.67
N ARG A 101 12.52 -13.83 24.62
CA ARG A 101 11.08 -14.02 24.36
C ARG A 101 10.31 -12.78 24.80
N LYS A 102 9.42 -12.33 23.93
CA LYS A 102 8.49 -11.22 24.21
C LYS A 102 7.08 -11.60 23.82
N VAL A 103 6.09 -10.91 24.40
CA VAL A 103 4.70 -11.02 24.00
C VAL A 103 4.36 -9.79 23.17
N ILE A 104 4.11 -10.01 21.88
CA ILE A 104 3.73 -8.97 20.91
C ILE A 104 2.30 -9.26 20.47
N ASP A 105 1.39 -8.33 20.67
CA ASP A 105 -0.04 -8.45 20.31
C ASP A 105 -0.67 -9.77 20.78
N GLY A 106 -0.33 -10.19 22.01
CA GLY A 106 -0.80 -11.42 22.61
C GLY A 106 -0.11 -12.71 22.15
N GLN A 107 0.86 -12.63 21.21
CA GLN A 107 1.62 -13.78 20.72
C GLN A 107 3.02 -13.81 21.35
N THR A 108 3.45 -15.00 21.81
CA THR A 108 4.83 -15.17 22.31
C THR A 108 5.77 -15.38 21.12
N VAL A 109 6.72 -14.46 20.97
CA VAL A 109 7.73 -14.47 19.91
C VAL A 109 9.12 -14.62 20.53
N GLU A 110 9.98 -15.47 19.98
CA GLU A 110 11.37 -15.63 20.38
C GLU A 110 12.31 -15.17 19.26
N GLY A 111 13.23 -14.27 19.59
CA GLY A 111 14.17 -13.75 18.60
C GLY A 111 14.95 -12.52 19.11
N TRP A 112 15.36 -11.68 18.19
CA TRP A 112 16.02 -10.40 18.42
C TRP A 112 15.08 -9.28 18.02
N PHE A 113 14.88 -8.30 18.90
CA PHE A 113 13.87 -7.27 18.73
C PHE A 113 14.50 -5.89 18.55
N THR A 114 14.01 -5.09 17.61
CA THR A 114 14.57 -3.78 17.26
C THR A 114 14.72 -2.85 18.45
N GLU A 115 13.78 -2.87 19.39
CA GLU A 115 13.80 -2.06 20.61
C GLU A 115 14.86 -2.49 21.65
N ASP A 116 15.56 -3.59 21.40
CA ASP A 116 16.74 -4.00 22.22
C ASP A 116 18.07 -3.51 21.61
N PHE A 117 18.02 -2.85 20.44
CA PHE A 117 19.18 -2.34 19.70
C PHE A 117 19.08 -0.84 19.49
N THR A 118 20.21 -0.15 19.57
CA THR A 118 20.30 1.23 19.07
C THR A 118 20.31 1.25 17.55
N LEU A 119 20.01 2.40 16.95
CA LEU A 119 20.12 2.56 15.48
C LEU A 119 21.53 2.19 15.01
N ALA A 120 22.57 2.66 15.71
CA ALA A 120 23.96 2.37 15.35
C ALA A 120 24.25 0.86 15.27
N GLU A 121 23.71 0.08 16.20
CA GLU A 121 23.83 -1.38 16.19
C GLU A 121 23.04 -2.00 15.05
N LEU A 122 21.78 -1.60 14.81
CA LEU A 122 20.98 -2.09 13.68
C LEU A 122 21.64 -1.77 12.33
N LYS A 123 22.36 -0.66 12.22
CA LYS A 123 23.10 -0.30 11.00
C LYS A 123 24.31 -1.20 10.73
N THR A 124 24.71 -2.06 11.66
CA THR A 124 25.73 -3.09 11.39
C THR A 124 25.16 -4.32 10.71
N LEU A 125 23.82 -4.52 10.76
CA LEU A 125 23.12 -5.67 10.19
C LEU A 125 22.79 -5.46 8.71
N TYR A 126 22.66 -6.59 8.01
CA TYR A 126 22.20 -6.61 6.62
C TYR A 126 20.84 -7.29 6.49
N ALA A 127 20.03 -6.78 5.57
CA ALA A 127 18.74 -7.36 5.23
C ALA A 127 18.91 -8.69 4.48
N ARG A 128 17.92 -9.59 4.67
CA ARG A 128 17.78 -10.89 4.01
C ARG A 128 16.37 -11.08 3.46
N GLU A 129 16.29 -11.95 2.45
CA GLU A 129 15.01 -12.37 1.89
C GLU A 129 14.16 -13.13 2.93
N ARG A 130 12.89 -12.71 3.05
CA ARG A 130 11.92 -13.31 3.98
C ARG A 130 11.43 -14.67 3.51
N LEU A 131 11.27 -14.86 2.20
CA LEU A 131 10.62 -16.01 1.55
C LEU A 131 11.61 -16.75 0.64
N PRO A 132 12.74 -17.29 1.19
CA PRO A 132 13.81 -17.87 0.38
C PRO A 132 13.36 -19.11 -0.43
N GLU A 133 12.24 -19.73 -0.06
CA GLU A 133 11.63 -20.84 -0.82
C GLU A 133 10.92 -20.38 -2.12
N PHE A 134 10.62 -19.06 -2.24
CA PHE A 134 9.93 -18.48 -3.38
C PHE A 134 10.78 -17.45 -4.13
N ARG A 135 11.71 -16.78 -3.44
CA ARG A 135 12.43 -15.60 -3.93
C ARG A 135 13.94 -15.78 -3.85
N SER A 136 14.66 -15.03 -4.68
CA SER A 136 16.12 -15.09 -4.74
C SER A 136 16.78 -14.52 -3.50
N THR A 137 17.72 -15.27 -2.91
CA THR A 137 18.59 -14.83 -1.82
C THR A 137 19.90 -14.20 -2.32
N ALA A 138 20.04 -13.96 -3.63
CA ALA A 138 21.25 -13.39 -4.24
C ALA A 138 21.63 -12.01 -3.72
N TYR A 139 20.68 -11.31 -3.11
CA TYR A 139 20.86 -9.96 -2.56
C TYR A 139 20.99 -9.93 -1.02
N ASP A 140 20.97 -11.10 -0.37
CA ASP A 140 21.18 -11.19 1.07
C ASP A 140 22.55 -10.64 1.46
N GLY A 141 22.60 -9.88 2.55
CA GLY A 141 23.86 -9.29 3.02
C GLY A 141 24.35 -8.07 2.22
N GLN A 142 23.57 -7.53 1.27
CA GLN A 142 24.02 -6.40 0.45
C GLN A 142 23.44 -5.04 0.90
N PHE A 143 22.29 -5.04 1.57
CA PHE A 143 21.58 -3.81 1.94
C PHE A 143 21.39 -3.68 3.44
N ARG A 144 21.52 -2.45 3.95
CA ARG A 144 21.33 -2.12 5.37
C ARG A 144 19.87 -1.86 5.70
N ILE A 145 19.51 -1.99 6.98
CA ILE A 145 18.22 -1.56 7.51
C ILE A 145 18.11 -0.04 7.32
N ALA A 146 17.01 0.43 6.75
CA ALA A 146 16.74 1.84 6.54
C ALA A 146 16.01 2.46 7.74
N SER A 147 16.44 3.66 8.19
CA SER A 147 15.65 4.49 9.10
C SER A 147 14.61 5.31 8.34
N LEU A 148 13.59 5.82 9.05
CA LEU A 148 12.60 6.71 8.46
C LEU A 148 13.26 7.95 7.84
N ASP A 149 14.23 8.56 8.52
CA ASP A 149 14.93 9.75 8.02
C ASP A 149 15.66 9.46 6.69
N GLU A 150 16.30 8.29 6.57
CA GLU A 150 16.94 7.86 5.32
C GLU A 150 15.91 7.64 4.22
N ILE A 151 14.74 7.06 4.54
CA ILE A 151 13.64 6.87 3.58
C ILE A 151 13.09 8.22 3.12
N LEU A 152 12.90 9.19 4.02
CA LEU A 152 12.42 10.53 3.69
C LEU A 152 13.42 11.28 2.81
N ALA A 153 14.71 11.23 3.14
CA ALA A 153 15.79 11.83 2.30
C ALA A 153 15.86 11.17 0.92
N PHE A 154 15.76 9.84 0.87
CA PHE A 154 15.71 9.06 -0.37
C PHE A 154 14.50 9.44 -1.22
N LEU A 155 13.31 9.57 -0.63
CA LEU A 155 12.07 9.92 -1.34
C LEU A 155 12.18 11.29 -2.03
N VAL A 156 12.72 12.30 -1.34
CA VAL A 156 13.00 13.63 -1.93
C VAL A 156 13.87 13.50 -3.18
N GLN A 157 14.96 12.72 -3.09
CA GLN A 157 15.87 12.52 -4.19
C GLN A 157 15.22 11.78 -5.38
N GLN A 158 14.44 10.74 -5.11
CA GLN A 158 13.80 9.93 -6.15
C GLN A 158 12.66 10.68 -6.84
N ALA A 159 11.86 11.44 -6.12
CA ALA A 159 10.81 12.26 -6.71
C ALA A 159 11.38 13.28 -7.69
N GLY A 160 12.52 13.91 -7.34
CA GLY A 160 13.24 14.80 -8.24
C GLY A 160 13.77 14.11 -9.51
N ARG A 161 14.28 12.88 -9.38
CA ARG A 161 14.79 12.11 -10.53
C ARG A 161 13.66 11.58 -11.44
N ALA A 162 12.59 11.11 -10.84
CA ALA A 162 11.45 10.55 -11.58
C ALA A 162 10.57 11.64 -12.24
N ASN A 163 10.79 12.91 -11.91
CA ASN A 163 9.99 14.07 -12.36
C ASN A 163 8.48 13.84 -12.18
N ARG A 164 8.11 13.15 -11.11
CA ARG A 164 6.72 12.89 -10.71
C ARG A 164 6.58 12.82 -9.20
N GLY A 165 5.38 13.06 -8.68
CA GLY A 165 5.07 12.82 -7.29
C GLY A 165 5.15 11.33 -6.95
N ILE A 166 5.75 11.00 -5.81
CA ILE A 166 5.80 9.64 -5.24
C ILE A 166 5.24 9.74 -3.83
N GLY A 167 4.18 8.99 -3.55
CA GLY A 167 3.56 8.98 -2.24
C GLY A 167 4.31 8.09 -1.25
N LEU A 168 4.02 8.30 0.03
CA LEU A 168 4.55 7.51 1.14
C LEU A 168 3.39 6.87 1.91
N VAL A 169 3.48 5.57 2.21
CA VAL A 169 2.46 4.83 2.99
C VAL A 169 3.09 4.19 4.21
N PRO A 170 3.45 4.94 5.26
CA PRO A 170 4.05 4.36 6.46
C PRO A 170 3.01 3.59 7.28
N GLU A 171 3.31 2.34 7.63
CA GLU A 171 2.56 1.59 8.63
C GLU A 171 3.18 1.79 10.02
N ILE A 172 2.36 2.08 11.03
CA ILE A 172 2.76 2.00 12.43
C ILE A 172 2.50 0.58 12.91
N LYS A 173 3.59 -0.18 13.12
CA LYS A 173 3.53 -1.58 13.59
C LYS A 173 3.42 -1.64 15.11
N HIS A 174 2.54 -2.51 15.60
CA HIS A 174 2.41 -2.81 17.03
C HIS A 174 2.33 -1.57 17.95
N PRO A 175 1.52 -0.51 17.63
CA PRO A 175 1.54 0.74 18.41
C PRO A 175 1.22 0.54 19.89
N THR A 176 0.25 -0.32 20.21
CA THR A 176 -0.09 -0.64 21.61
C THR A 176 1.06 -1.31 22.36
N TYR A 177 1.83 -2.17 21.69
CA TYR A 177 3.03 -2.77 22.28
C TYR A 177 4.09 -1.71 22.53
N PHE A 178 4.46 -0.92 21.54
CA PHE A 178 5.49 0.12 21.67
C PHE A 178 5.13 1.19 22.69
N GLN A 179 3.88 1.63 22.74
CA GLN A 179 3.40 2.51 23.83
C GLN A 179 3.59 1.90 25.20
N SER A 180 3.34 0.59 25.37
CA SER A 180 3.44 -0.10 26.66
C SER A 180 4.86 -0.19 27.20
N ILE A 181 5.86 -0.06 26.33
CA ILE A 181 7.29 -0.05 26.70
C ILE A 181 7.92 1.36 26.65
N GLY A 182 7.09 2.40 26.51
CA GLY A 182 7.55 3.80 26.56
C GLY A 182 8.15 4.32 25.25
N LEU A 183 7.82 3.69 24.10
CA LEU A 183 8.29 4.06 22.76
C LEU A 183 7.11 4.41 21.82
N PRO A 184 6.26 5.40 22.17
CA PRO A 184 5.13 5.79 21.32
C PRO A 184 5.61 6.33 19.97
N MET A 185 4.88 6.00 18.87
CA MET A 185 5.35 6.25 17.52
C MET A 185 4.63 7.43 16.83
N GLU A 186 3.42 7.73 17.22
CA GLU A 186 2.50 8.58 16.48
C GLU A 186 3.02 10.03 16.31
N ASP A 187 3.40 10.67 17.42
CA ASP A 187 3.88 12.06 17.40
C ASP A 187 5.26 12.15 16.76
N THR A 188 6.12 11.13 16.95
CA THR A 188 7.44 11.04 16.30
C THR A 188 7.28 10.96 14.77
N LEU A 189 6.36 10.10 14.29
CA LEU A 189 6.06 10.00 12.85
C LEU A 189 5.52 11.32 12.30
N LEU A 190 4.54 11.94 12.98
CA LEU A 190 3.98 13.22 12.53
C LEU A 190 5.03 14.33 12.49
N ALA A 191 5.93 14.41 13.48
CA ALA A 191 7.01 15.37 13.51
C ALA A 191 7.97 15.18 12.32
N ALA A 192 8.36 13.93 12.03
CA ALA A 192 9.23 13.61 10.90
C ALA A 192 8.57 13.98 9.55
N LEU A 193 7.29 13.63 9.36
CA LEU A 193 6.55 13.94 8.12
C LEU A 193 6.38 15.45 7.90
N ARG A 194 6.07 16.21 8.95
CA ARG A 194 5.90 17.68 8.89
C ARG A 194 7.22 18.42 8.77
N GLY A 195 8.29 17.90 9.35
CA GLY A 195 9.63 18.45 9.27
C GLY A 195 10.29 18.26 7.91
N ASN A 196 9.84 17.32 7.10
CA ASN A 196 10.37 17.06 5.77
C ASN A 196 9.61 17.88 4.72
N ALA A 197 10.31 18.69 3.91
CA ALA A 197 9.71 19.59 2.94
C ALA A 197 8.86 18.90 1.89
N TYR A 198 9.20 17.65 1.52
CA TYR A 198 8.44 16.88 0.53
C TYR A 198 7.16 16.29 1.12
N THR A 199 7.25 15.55 2.22
CA THR A 199 6.09 14.91 2.85
C THR A 199 5.15 15.89 3.55
N ASN A 200 5.60 17.11 3.82
CA ASN A 200 4.73 18.19 4.32
C ASN A 200 3.67 18.63 3.28
N VAL A 201 3.92 18.37 1.98
CA VAL A 201 2.99 18.73 0.88
C VAL A 201 2.65 17.54 -0.02
N GLY A 202 3.53 16.56 -0.15
CA GLY A 202 3.33 15.35 -0.94
C GLY A 202 2.32 14.39 -0.33
N PRO A 203 1.75 13.46 -1.10
CA PRO A 203 0.73 12.56 -0.59
C PRO A 203 1.30 11.54 0.39
N VAL A 204 0.70 11.46 1.57
CA VAL A 204 1.03 10.49 2.62
C VAL A 204 -0.23 9.74 3.03
N THR A 205 -0.12 8.43 3.29
CA THR A 205 -1.21 7.63 3.85
C THR A 205 -0.67 6.83 5.03
N ILE A 206 -0.93 7.26 6.27
CA ILE A 206 -0.53 6.53 7.46
C ILE A 206 -1.50 5.39 7.67
N GLN A 207 -0.99 4.18 7.88
CA GLN A 207 -1.80 2.98 8.04
C GLN A 207 -1.51 2.25 9.36
N SER A 208 -2.50 1.52 9.86
CA SER A 208 -2.38 0.66 11.03
C SER A 208 -3.50 -0.37 11.09
N PHE A 209 -3.21 -1.52 11.71
CA PHE A 209 -4.22 -2.52 12.08
C PHE A 209 -5.00 -2.16 13.34
N GLU A 210 -4.42 -1.31 14.21
CA GLU A 210 -5.05 -0.87 15.45
C GLU A 210 -5.90 0.39 15.22
N THR A 211 -6.92 0.56 16.05
CA THR A 211 -7.89 1.66 15.90
C THR A 211 -7.53 2.88 16.73
N ALA A 212 -6.97 2.67 17.93
CA ALA A 212 -6.72 3.74 18.89
C ALA A 212 -5.71 4.77 18.38
N ASN A 213 -4.62 4.31 17.77
CA ASN A 213 -3.59 5.19 17.20
C ASN A 213 -4.11 6.01 16.01
N LEU A 214 -4.95 5.41 15.13
CA LEU A 214 -5.55 6.15 14.02
C LEU A 214 -6.56 7.21 14.51
N ARG A 215 -7.36 6.91 15.54
CA ARG A 215 -8.24 7.89 16.18
C ARG A 215 -7.45 9.02 16.84
N TYR A 216 -6.33 8.70 17.51
CA TYR A 216 -5.40 9.68 18.06
C TYR A 216 -4.83 10.59 16.97
N LEU A 217 -4.36 10.00 15.86
CA LEU A 217 -3.84 10.73 14.72
C LEU A 217 -4.90 11.61 14.04
N ARG A 218 -6.15 11.15 13.93
CA ARG A 218 -7.24 11.96 13.37
C ARG A 218 -7.48 13.26 14.16
N GLY A 219 -7.28 13.23 15.46
CA GLY A 219 -7.35 14.46 16.29
C GLY A 219 -6.25 15.48 15.98
N ARG A 220 -5.21 15.10 15.22
CA ARG A 220 -4.03 15.91 14.88
C ARG A 220 -3.89 16.20 13.39
N ILE A 221 -4.59 15.44 12.55
CA ILE A 221 -4.55 15.52 11.09
C ILE A 221 -5.92 15.94 10.59
N PRO A 222 -6.09 17.19 10.11
CA PRO A 222 -7.35 17.65 9.54
C PRO A 222 -7.73 16.81 8.30
N ARG A 223 -9.02 16.60 8.10
CA ARG A 223 -9.51 16.05 6.83
C ARG A 223 -9.20 16.99 5.67
N GLY A 224 -8.92 16.43 4.50
CA GLY A 224 -8.52 17.20 3.33
C GLY A 224 -7.07 17.69 3.34
N SER A 225 -6.26 17.34 4.37
CA SER A 225 -4.81 17.53 4.32
C SER A 225 -4.18 16.53 3.34
N ASN A 226 -2.87 16.71 3.06
CA ASN A 226 -2.09 15.76 2.25
C ASN A 226 -1.83 14.43 2.95
N ILE A 227 -2.13 14.31 4.26
CA ILE A 227 -1.99 13.08 5.04
C ILE A 227 -3.36 12.43 5.23
N ARG A 228 -3.50 11.21 4.73
CA ARG A 228 -4.67 10.34 4.89
C ARG A 228 -4.41 9.27 5.95
N LEU A 229 -5.47 8.71 6.51
CA LEU A 229 -5.42 7.59 7.45
C LEU A 229 -6.11 6.37 6.84
N LEU A 230 -5.45 5.21 6.88
CA LEU A 230 -5.94 3.95 6.35
C LEU A 230 -6.07 2.92 7.47
N GLN A 231 -7.28 2.42 7.72
CA GLN A 231 -7.51 1.32 8.64
C GLN A 231 -7.26 0.00 7.92
N LEU A 232 -6.21 -0.72 8.32
CA LEU A 232 -5.95 -2.07 7.84
C LEU A 232 -6.89 -3.06 8.52
N LEU A 233 -7.40 -4.02 7.76
CA LEU A 233 -8.36 -5.02 8.21
C LEU A 233 -7.81 -6.43 7.93
N TRP A 234 -7.63 -7.21 9.00
CA TRP A 234 -7.14 -8.60 8.91
C TRP A 234 -8.29 -9.60 8.72
N LYS A 235 -8.03 -10.87 9.03
CA LYS A 235 -9.03 -11.95 8.93
C LYS A 235 -10.21 -11.67 9.85
N GLY A 236 -11.42 -11.95 9.37
CA GLY A 236 -12.67 -11.50 9.94
C GLY A 236 -12.94 -11.83 11.42
N ASP A 237 -12.52 -12.98 11.90
CA ASP A 237 -12.74 -13.48 13.27
C ASP A 237 -11.69 -13.02 14.28
N THR A 238 -10.64 -12.30 13.84
CA THR A 238 -9.60 -11.74 14.71
C THR A 238 -9.92 -10.31 15.11
N GLN A 239 -9.22 -9.80 16.14
CA GLN A 239 -9.42 -8.49 16.73
C GLN A 239 -8.20 -7.59 16.54
N PRO A 240 -8.36 -6.25 16.40
CA PRO A 240 -7.24 -5.33 16.60
C PRO A 240 -6.59 -5.51 17.97
N ALA A 241 -5.25 -5.40 18.02
CA ALA A 241 -4.50 -5.68 19.25
C ALA A 241 -4.85 -4.71 20.39
N ASP A 242 -5.11 -3.44 20.10
CA ASP A 242 -5.58 -2.43 21.05
C ASP A 242 -6.94 -2.81 21.66
N ILE A 243 -7.87 -3.30 20.84
CA ILE A 243 -9.20 -3.76 21.28
C ILE A 243 -9.07 -4.98 22.17
N ALA A 244 -8.31 -5.99 21.75
CA ALA A 244 -8.07 -7.20 22.53
C ALA A 244 -7.41 -6.89 23.88
N LYS A 245 -6.41 -6.02 23.91
CA LYS A 245 -5.71 -5.58 25.14
C LYS A 245 -6.63 -4.81 26.09
N ALA A 246 -7.57 -4.03 25.56
CA ALA A 246 -8.59 -3.32 26.34
C ALA A 246 -9.73 -4.23 26.83
N GLY A 247 -9.75 -5.52 26.51
CA GLY A 247 -10.83 -6.46 26.82
C GLY A 247 -12.09 -6.24 26.01
N GLY A 248 -12.00 -5.56 24.86
CA GLY A 248 -13.09 -5.36 23.91
C GLY A 248 -13.37 -6.61 23.08
N ALA A 249 -14.49 -6.59 22.33
CA ALA A 249 -14.95 -7.73 21.54
C ALA A 249 -15.06 -7.44 20.03
N LEU A 250 -14.71 -6.22 19.57
CA LEU A 250 -14.83 -5.84 18.18
C LEU A 250 -13.86 -6.64 17.29
N THR A 251 -14.38 -7.33 16.28
CA THR A 251 -13.62 -8.11 15.31
C THR A 251 -13.50 -7.38 13.97
N TYR A 252 -12.52 -7.75 13.14
CA TYR A 252 -12.40 -7.21 11.78
C TYR A 252 -13.64 -7.53 10.92
N ALA A 253 -14.31 -8.68 11.12
CA ALA A 253 -15.58 -8.96 10.43
C ALA A 253 -16.65 -7.91 10.78
N GLN A 254 -16.76 -7.52 12.03
CA GLN A 254 -17.71 -6.48 12.47
C GLN A 254 -17.31 -5.10 11.91
N MET A 255 -16.01 -4.80 11.80
CA MET A 255 -15.51 -3.57 11.20
C MET A 255 -15.82 -3.47 9.70
N MET A 256 -15.91 -4.61 8.99
CA MET A 256 -16.28 -4.68 7.57
C MET A 256 -17.78 -4.66 7.28
N THR A 257 -18.65 -4.61 8.31
CA THR A 257 -20.09 -4.40 8.11
C THR A 257 -20.40 -2.94 7.75
N PRO A 258 -21.56 -2.61 7.13
CA PRO A 258 -21.95 -1.22 6.86
C PRO A 258 -21.88 -0.31 8.10
N ALA A 259 -22.25 -0.82 9.28
CA ALA A 259 -22.14 -0.08 10.54
C ALA A 259 -20.68 0.14 10.95
N GLY A 260 -19.82 -0.90 10.86
CA GLY A 260 -18.39 -0.79 11.16
C GLY A 260 -17.65 0.15 10.19
N LEU A 261 -17.98 0.11 8.90
CA LEU A 261 -17.42 1.03 7.90
C LEU A 261 -17.81 2.49 8.20
N LYS A 262 -19.04 2.74 8.65
CA LYS A 262 -19.45 4.07 9.09
C LYS A 262 -18.65 4.55 10.31
N ASP A 263 -18.34 3.66 11.24
CA ASP A 263 -17.47 3.98 12.39
C ASP A 263 -16.03 4.26 11.96
N ILE A 264 -15.49 3.47 11.02
CA ILE A 264 -14.15 3.73 10.45
C ILE A 264 -14.13 5.09 9.73
N ALA A 265 -15.17 5.43 8.97
CA ALA A 265 -15.26 6.69 8.26
C ALA A 265 -15.25 7.91 9.21
N ALA A 266 -15.52 7.74 10.50
CA ALA A 266 -15.38 8.82 11.48
C ALA A 266 -13.92 9.22 11.72
N TYR A 267 -12.95 8.31 11.56
CA TYR A 267 -11.53 8.57 11.86
C TYR A 267 -10.55 8.26 10.73
N ALA A 268 -10.87 7.39 9.78
CA ALA A 268 -10.02 7.06 8.65
C ALA A 268 -10.56 7.63 7.33
N ASP A 269 -9.73 7.64 6.30
CA ASP A 269 -10.05 8.10 4.94
C ASP A 269 -10.19 6.91 3.99
N GLY A 270 -9.83 5.71 4.44
CA GLY A 270 -9.93 4.48 3.68
C GLY A 270 -9.76 3.24 4.53
N ILE A 271 -9.99 2.09 3.92
CA ILE A 271 -9.73 0.75 4.47
C ILE A 271 -8.73 0.00 3.59
N GLY A 272 -7.86 -0.79 4.25
CA GLY A 272 -6.96 -1.74 3.60
C GLY A 272 -7.35 -3.17 3.99
N PRO A 273 -8.31 -3.81 3.32
CA PRO A 273 -8.70 -5.18 3.63
C PRO A 273 -7.74 -6.20 3.01
N GLU A 274 -7.64 -7.39 3.64
CA GLU A 274 -7.03 -8.55 3.01
C GLU A 274 -7.81 -8.92 1.73
N LEU A 275 -7.11 -9.35 0.68
CA LEU A 275 -7.68 -9.60 -0.65
C LEU A 275 -8.97 -10.42 -0.62
N ARG A 276 -8.98 -11.52 0.15
CA ARG A 276 -10.10 -12.47 0.15
C ARG A 276 -11.36 -11.94 0.86
N SER A 277 -11.27 -10.82 1.53
CA SER A 277 -12.44 -10.08 2.02
C SER A 277 -13.22 -9.39 0.89
N ILE A 278 -12.56 -9.09 -0.24
CA ILE A 278 -13.19 -8.49 -1.44
C ILE A 278 -13.63 -9.58 -2.41
N ILE A 279 -12.71 -10.47 -2.80
CA ILE A 279 -13.04 -11.63 -3.66
C ILE A 279 -12.61 -12.91 -2.92
N PRO A 280 -13.52 -13.57 -2.23
CA PRO A 280 -13.24 -14.84 -1.56
C PRO A 280 -12.89 -15.93 -2.58
N LEU A 281 -12.17 -16.96 -2.13
CA LEU A 281 -11.95 -18.14 -2.94
C LEU A 281 -13.13 -19.12 -2.78
N ASP A 282 -13.47 -19.79 -3.87
CA ASP A 282 -14.42 -20.89 -3.87
C ASP A 282 -13.82 -22.19 -3.28
N ALA A 283 -14.58 -23.25 -3.26
CA ALA A 283 -14.15 -24.56 -2.75
C ALA A 283 -12.96 -25.18 -3.50
N ASN A 284 -12.68 -24.72 -4.74
CA ASN A 284 -11.55 -25.14 -5.57
C ASN A 284 -10.36 -24.19 -5.45
N GLY A 285 -10.45 -23.16 -4.63
CA GLY A 285 -9.44 -22.12 -4.50
C GLY A 285 -9.41 -21.12 -5.65
N ALA A 286 -10.42 -21.08 -6.51
CA ALA A 286 -10.57 -20.11 -7.58
C ALA A 286 -11.22 -18.81 -7.06
N LEU A 287 -11.05 -17.70 -7.79
CA LEU A 287 -11.74 -16.45 -7.45
C LEU A 287 -13.25 -16.66 -7.50
N GLY A 288 -13.92 -16.37 -6.40
CA GLY A 288 -15.36 -16.40 -6.26
C GLY A 288 -16.05 -15.11 -6.70
N THR A 289 -17.28 -14.90 -6.25
CA THR A 289 -18.03 -13.66 -6.51
C THR A 289 -17.54 -12.56 -5.55
N PRO A 290 -17.30 -11.32 -6.05
CA PRO A 290 -16.99 -10.20 -5.19
C PRO A 290 -18.06 -9.95 -4.12
N THR A 291 -17.62 -9.60 -2.90
CA THR A 291 -18.50 -9.16 -1.82
C THR A 291 -18.99 -7.73 -2.06
N ALA A 292 -19.92 -7.25 -1.22
CA ALA A 292 -20.38 -5.87 -1.26
C ALA A 292 -19.37 -4.86 -0.66
N LEU A 293 -18.26 -5.32 -0.07
CA LEU A 293 -17.37 -4.51 0.77
C LEU A 293 -16.89 -3.21 0.08
N VAL A 294 -16.51 -3.27 -1.22
CA VAL A 294 -16.05 -2.08 -1.95
C VAL A 294 -17.17 -1.05 -2.08
N GLY A 295 -18.36 -1.47 -2.51
CA GLY A 295 -19.53 -0.59 -2.62
C GLY A 295 -19.98 -0.01 -1.29
N ASP A 296 -20.00 -0.82 -0.24
CA ASP A 296 -20.39 -0.39 1.13
C ASP A 296 -19.37 0.63 1.70
N ALA A 297 -18.07 0.45 1.44
CA ALA A 297 -17.03 1.39 1.84
C ALA A 297 -17.15 2.72 1.08
N HIS A 298 -17.34 2.69 -0.23
CA HIS A 298 -17.56 3.88 -1.05
C HIS A 298 -18.83 4.65 -0.65
N ALA A 299 -19.90 3.94 -0.26
CA ALA A 299 -21.14 4.57 0.18
C ALA A 299 -20.98 5.45 1.43
N VAL A 300 -19.93 5.22 2.23
CA VAL A 300 -19.57 6.05 3.39
C VAL A 300 -18.32 6.92 3.16
N GLY A 301 -17.83 7.01 1.91
CA GLY A 301 -16.72 7.86 1.51
C GLY A 301 -15.32 7.32 1.87
N LEU A 302 -15.19 6.01 2.11
CA LEU A 302 -13.90 5.36 2.35
C LEU A 302 -13.29 4.85 1.06
N MET A 303 -12.01 5.12 0.82
CA MET A 303 -11.21 4.44 -0.21
C MET A 303 -11.00 2.97 0.17
N VAL A 304 -10.81 2.11 -0.83
CA VAL A 304 -10.52 0.68 -0.64
C VAL A 304 -9.18 0.33 -1.29
N ILE A 305 -8.21 -0.06 -0.46
CA ILE A 305 -6.82 -0.32 -0.84
C ILE A 305 -6.40 -1.70 -0.32
N PRO A 306 -6.74 -2.80 -1.02
CA PRO A 306 -6.45 -4.15 -0.53
C PRO A 306 -4.96 -4.51 -0.57
N TYR A 307 -4.57 -5.44 0.30
CA TYR A 307 -3.24 -6.05 0.39
C TYR A 307 -3.33 -7.57 0.38
N THR A 308 -2.35 -8.32 -0.12
CA THR A 308 -1.19 -7.97 -0.91
C THR A 308 -1.13 -8.89 -2.12
N PHE A 309 -1.01 -8.33 -3.31
CA PHE A 309 -0.76 -9.14 -4.51
C PHE A 309 0.68 -9.58 -4.56
N ARG A 310 0.90 -10.88 -4.75
CA ARG A 310 2.20 -11.53 -4.85
C ARG A 310 2.29 -12.30 -6.14
N PRO A 311 3.45 -12.27 -6.85
CA PRO A 311 3.53 -12.84 -8.20
C PRO A 311 3.73 -14.36 -8.22
N GLU A 312 4.02 -14.99 -7.09
CA GLU A 312 4.25 -16.44 -7.04
C GLU A 312 2.91 -17.21 -7.01
N ASN A 313 2.84 -18.32 -7.76
CA ASN A 313 1.63 -19.16 -7.86
C ASN A 313 1.05 -19.59 -6.50
N HIS A 314 1.89 -19.78 -5.49
CA HIS A 314 1.48 -20.17 -4.14
C HIS A 314 0.41 -19.22 -3.57
N PHE A 315 0.55 -17.92 -3.83
CA PHE A 315 -0.32 -16.88 -3.26
C PHE A 315 -1.53 -16.53 -4.15
N GLN A 316 -1.53 -16.97 -5.41
CA GLN A 316 -2.58 -16.65 -6.37
C GLN A 316 -3.79 -17.59 -6.24
N ALA A 317 -4.93 -17.16 -6.74
CA ALA A 317 -6.10 -18.02 -6.90
C ALA A 317 -5.86 -19.15 -7.90
N SER A 318 -6.46 -20.32 -7.66
CA SER A 318 -6.16 -21.53 -8.44
C SER A 318 -6.44 -21.39 -9.94
N ASN A 319 -7.45 -20.61 -10.33
CA ASN A 319 -7.85 -20.41 -11.72
C ASN A 319 -6.89 -19.54 -12.54
N VAL A 320 -5.92 -18.87 -11.91
CA VAL A 320 -4.90 -18.08 -12.61
C VAL A 320 -3.50 -18.67 -12.51
N ARG A 321 -3.30 -19.75 -11.75
CA ARG A 321 -1.99 -20.39 -11.55
C ARG A 321 -1.50 -21.10 -12.83
N LYS A 322 -0.18 -21.01 -13.07
CA LYS A 322 0.51 -21.73 -14.15
C LYS A 322 1.88 -22.27 -13.67
N GLY A 323 2.07 -23.57 -13.66
CA GLY A 323 3.34 -24.18 -13.30
C GLY A 323 3.52 -24.44 -11.80
N ALA A 324 4.78 -24.48 -11.34
CA ALA A 324 5.12 -24.83 -9.95
C ALA A 324 4.64 -23.78 -8.95
N ALA A 325 4.36 -24.20 -7.72
CA ALA A 325 3.86 -23.31 -6.66
C ALA A 325 4.78 -22.12 -6.38
N ASN A 326 6.09 -22.33 -6.41
CA ASN A 326 7.10 -21.29 -6.18
C ASN A 326 7.45 -20.46 -7.44
N ALA A 327 6.89 -20.78 -8.60
CA ALA A 327 7.18 -20.02 -9.80
C ALA A 327 6.48 -18.64 -9.76
N ARG A 328 7.23 -17.60 -10.15
CA ARG A 328 6.67 -16.29 -10.46
C ARG A 328 5.78 -16.41 -11.72
N ASN A 329 4.53 -16.05 -11.60
CA ASN A 329 3.53 -16.14 -12.66
C ASN A 329 2.96 -14.75 -12.96
N ALA A 330 3.63 -14.03 -13.86
CA ALA A 330 3.28 -12.66 -14.22
C ALA A 330 1.86 -12.54 -14.81
N GLU A 331 1.50 -13.44 -15.74
CA GLU A 331 0.17 -13.41 -16.40
C GLU A 331 -0.95 -13.63 -15.38
N GLY A 332 -0.79 -14.63 -14.48
CA GLY A 332 -1.76 -14.91 -13.43
C GLY A 332 -1.90 -13.75 -12.45
N SER A 333 -0.77 -13.13 -12.06
CA SER A 333 -0.77 -11.97 -11.17
C SER A 333 -1.52 -10.78 -11.79
N ILE A 334 -1.25 -10.45 -13.06
CA ILE A 334 -1.95 -9.39 -13.78
C ILE A 334 -3.44 -9.70 -13.91
N ALA A 335 -3.80 -10.96 -14.25
CA ALA A 335 -5.20 -11.37 -14.38
C ALA A 335 -5.95 -11.24 -13.03
N GLU A 336 -5.33 -11.65 -11.93
CA GLU A 336 -5.92 -11.53 -10.61
C GLU A 336 -6.09 -10.05 -10.22
N MET A 337 -5.06 -9.22 -10.36
CA MET A 337 -5.15 -7.77 -10.10
C MET A 337 -6.27 -7.11 -10.90
N ARG A 338 -6.44 -7.47 -12.19
CA ARG A 338 -7.53 -6.93 -13.02
C ARG A 338 -8.92 -7.35 -12.54
N ALA A 339 -9.09 -8.56 -12.00
CA ALA A 339 -10.34 -8.96 -11.39
C ALA A 339 -10.70 -8.07 -10.19
N TYR A 340 -9.71 -7.67 -9.38
CA TYR A 340 -9.92 -6.73 -8.28
C TYR A 340 -10.14 -5.30 -8.75
N LEU A 341 -9.43 -4.82 -9.76
CA LEU A 341 -9.67 -3.50 -10.38
C LEU A 341 -11.10 -3.37 -10.90
N ALA A 342 -11.67 -4.46 -11.44
CA ALA A 342 -13.05 -4.48 -11.90
C ALA A 342 -14.08 -4.33 -10.76
N THR A 343 -13.72 -4.53 -9.50
CA THR A 343 -14.60 -4.26 -8.34
C THR A 343 -14.65 -2.78 -7.96
N GLY A 344 -13.77 -1.95 -8.54
CA GLY A 344 -13.72 -0.51 -8.27
C GLY A 344 -12.77 -0.09 -7.14
N ILE A 345 -11.79 -0.94 -6.75
CA ILE A 345 -10.77 -0.54 -5.75
C ILE A 345 -9.99 0.70 -6.20
N ASP A 346 -9.58 1.55 -5.25
CA ASP A 346 -8.92 2.84 -5.51
C ASP A 346 -7.39 2.73 -5.69
N ALA A 347 -6.79 1.76 -5.03
CA ALA A 347 -5.38 1.42 -5.11
C ALA A 347 -5.18 -0.02 -4.62
N PHE A 348 -3.97 -0.54 -4.67
CA PHE A 348 -3.64 -1.84 -4.10
C PHE A 348 -2.15 -1.98 -3.79
N PHE A 349 -1.84 -2.83 -2.80
CA PHE A 349 -0.47 -3.20 -2.46
C PHE A 349 0.00 -4.40 -3.28
N THR A 350 1.20 -4.31 -3.83
CA THR A 350 1.83 -5.41 -4.58
C THR A 350 3.32 -5.52 -4.29
N ASP A 351 3.81 -6.76 -4.19
CA ASP A 351 5.25 -7.07 -4.06
C ASP A 351 6.01 -6.88 -5.39
N ASP A 352 5.27 -6.78 -6.52
CA ASP A 352 5.81 -6.59 -7.87
C ASP A 352 5.13 -5.39 -8.56
N PRO A 353 5.62 -4.16 -8.34
CA PRO A 353 5.02 -2.96 -8.90
C PRO A 353 4.96 -2.91 -10.43
N ALA A 354 5.92 -3.53 -11.13
CA ALA A 354 5.90 -3.60 -12.59
C ALA A 354 4.66 -4.35 -13.10
N LEU A 355 4.28 -5.46 -12.46
CA LEU A 355 3.05 -6.19 -12.80
C LEU A 355 1.81 -5.40 -12.40
N GLY A 356 1.87 -4.68 -11.26
CA GLY A 356 0.81 -3.76 -10.85
C GLY A 356 0.55 -2.68 -11.89
N ARG A 357 1.59 -2.06 -12.41
CA ARG A 357 1.48 -1.05 -13.47
C ARG A 357 0.89 -1.61 -14.75
N GLN A 358 1.34 -2.81 -15.18
CA GLN A 358 0.77 -3.50 -16.33
C GLN A 358 -0.71 -3.87 -16.15
N ALA A 359 -1.13 -4.20 -14.93
CA ALA A 359 -2.54 -4.47 -14.65
C ALA A 359 -3.40 -3.21 -14.82
N VAL A 360 -2.93 -2.07 -14.35
CA VAL A 360 -3.65 -0.77 -14.39
C VAL A 360 -3.64 -0.14 -15.77
N ASP A 361 -2.49 -0.15 -16.47
CA ASP A 361 -2.32 0.58 -17.73
C ASP A 361 -2.67 -0.24 -18.98
N GLY A 362 -2.78 -1.56 -18.85
CA GLY A 362 -2.87 -2.49 -19.97
C GLY A 362 -1.50 -2.84 -20.55
N THR A 363 -1.46 -3.82 -21.48
CA THR A 363 -0.20 -4.36 -22.03
C THR A 363 0.53 -3.44 -23.02
N GLY A 364 0.06 -2.21 -23.22
CA GLY A 364 0.60 -1.26 -24.22
C GLY A 364 1.56 -0.20 -23.69
N ALA A 365 1.67 0.00 -22.36
CA ALA A 365 2.37 1.17 -21.82
C ALA A 365 3.88 0.97 -21.54
N ALA A 366 4.39 -0.24 -21.57
CA ALA A 366 5.78 -0.55 -21.22
C ALA A 366 6.81 -0.20 -22.34
N ALA A 367 6.37 0.23 -23.52
CA ALA A 367 7.28 0.49 -24.67
C ALA A 367 7.81 1.94 -24.74
N ASN A 368 7.29 2.89 -23.95
CA ASN A 368 7.62 4.31 -24.08
C ASN A 368 8.50 4.89 -22.97
N ALA A 369 8.97 4.09 -22.03
CA ALA A 369 9.83 4.57 -20.93
C ALA A 369 11.34 4.33 -21.18
N ALA A 370 11.73 3.85 -22.37
CA ALA A 370 13.11 3.52 -22.73
C ALA A 370 13.64 4.33 -23.94
N ASN A 371 13.22 5.61 -24.08
CA ASN A 371 13.86 6.56 -24.98
C ASN A 371 14.29 7.82 -24.26
#